data_88278ed2959ba77e32b3fbbf90d58398
#
_entry.id   88278ed2959ba77e32b3fbbf90d58398
#
_cell.length_a   1.000
_cell.length_b   1.000
_cell.length_c   1.000
_cell.angle_alpha   90.00
_cell.angle_beta   90.00
_cell.angle_gamma   90.00
#
_symmetry.space_group_name_H-M   'P 1'
#
loop_
_entity.id
_entity.type
_entity.pdbx_description
1 polymer ?
#
loop_
_entity_poly.entity_id
_entity_poly.type
_entity_poly.pdbx_seq_one_letter_code
_entity_poly.pdbx_strand_id
1 'polypeptide(L)'
;MRKTELLIPAGSLDVLKTAVIYGADAVYIGGEAFGLRAKAHNFSLEDMKEGIAFAHAHDVTVYVTANILAHNQDLPGVEAYFEELKEVGPDALIISDPGVFEIAKRVLPDTELHISTQANNTNYGTYLFWNRMGAKRVVSARELSLAEIKEIRAHIPDDMEIESFIHGAMCISYSGRCLLSNFFTGRDANQGACTHPCRWKYSIVEETRPGEYMPVYENERGTYIFNSKDVCMIEHVPELIDAGIDSFKIEGRMKTALYVATVARTYRKAIDDYMKDPKLYEANMEWYKEEIGKCTYREFTTGFYFGKPGSDAQIYNSNTYVKNYTYLGTVEEADGKGRCRIEQKNKFSVGETIEIMKPDGRNLEVVVKSICDEDGNEQESAPHPKQILWVDLGADVDKYDILRKKEDN
;
A
#
# COMPACT_ATOMS: atom_id res chain seq x y z
N MET A 1 22.33 14.28 3.10
CA MET A 1 21.51 13.08 2.89
C MET A 1 20.52 13.38 1.78
N ARG A 2 20.19 12.40 0.92
CA ARG A 2 19.09 12.52 -0.04
C ARG A 2 17.78 12.59 0.73
N LYS A 3 16.79 13.36 0.25
CA LYS A 3 15.45 13.33 0.82
C LYS A 3 14.83 11.96 0.46
N THR A 4 14.40 11.21 1.45
CA THR A 4 13.70 9.94 1.24
C THR A 4 12.22 10.21 1.02
N GLU A 5 11.69 9.77 -0.11
CA GLU A 5 10.28 9.85 -0.44
C GLU A 5 9.49 8.72 0.24
N LEU A 6 8.34 9.02 0.80
CA LEU A 6 7.36 8.04 1.28
C LEU A 6 6.22 7.94 0.26
N LEU A 7 6.16 6.81 -0.46
CA LEU A 7 5.21 6.54 -1.53
C LEU A 7 4.08 5.63 -1.04
N ILE A 8 2.86 6.17 -1.00
CA ILE A 8 1.69 5.55 -0.41
C ILE A 8 0.69 5.10 -1.49
N PRO A 9 0.04 3.90 -1.34
CA PRO A 9 -1.00 3.45 -2.26
C PRO A 9 -2.33 4.15 -2.01
N ALA A 10 -3.11 4.38 -3.07
CA ALA A 10 -4.51 4.72 -2.94
C ALA A 10 -5.39 3.93 -3.92
N GLY A 11 -6.50 3.41 -3.40
CA GLY A 11 -7.49 2.65 -4.17
C GLY A 11 -8.76 3.44 -4.48
N SER A 12 -8.91 4.66 -3.95
CA SER A 12 -10.01 5.58 -4.21
C SER A 12 -9.58 7.01 -3.91
N LEU A 13 -10.36 7.98 -4.37
CA LEU A 13 -10.12 9.40 -4.14
C LEU A 13 -10.04 9.74 -2.63
N ASP A 14 -10.94 9.17 -1.79
CA ASP A 14 -10.92 9.38 -0.34
C ASP A 14 -9.65 8.84 0.30
N VAL A 15 -9.19 7.66 -0.15
CA VAL A 15 -7.93 7.06 0.33
C VAL A 15 -6.73 7.88 -0.13
N LEU A 16 -6.75 8.46 -1.34
CA LEU A 16 -5.72 9.38 -1.83
C LEU A 16 -5.64 10.62 -0.92
N LYS A 17 -6.77 11.28 -0.68
CA LYS A 17 -6.82 12.43 0.23
C LYS A 17 -6.31 12.08 1.63
N THR A 18 -6.69 10.92 2.13
CA THR A 18 -6.18 10.40 3.41
C THR A 18 -4.66 10.21 3.38
N ALA A 19 -4.10 9.58 2.33
CA ALA A 19 -2.65 9.38 2.19
C ALA A 19 -1.88 10.71 2.24
N VAL A 20 -2.36 11.71 1.48
CA VAL A 20 -1.79 13.06 1.44
C VAL A 20 -1.77 13.71 2.81
N ILE A 21 -2.90 13.73 3.50
CA ILE A 21 -3.06 14.38 4.81
C ILE A 21 -2.24 13.67 5.91
N TYR A 22 -2.04 12.35 5.79
CA TYR A 22 -1.28 11.56 6.76
C TYR A 22 0.21 11.42 6.44
N GLY A 23 0.75 12.23 5.51
CA GLY A 23 2.19 12.45 5.36
C GLY A 23 2.85 11.70 4.22
N ALA A 24 2.12 11.33 3.17
CA ALA A 24 2.73 10.88 1.92
C ALA A 24 3.53 12.02 1.26
N ASP A 25 4.72 11.73 0.71
CA ASP A 25 5.41 12.61 -0.24
C ASP A 25 4.92 12.36 -1.67
N ALA A 26 4.50 11.12 -1.95
CA ALA A 26 3.91 10.73 -3.22
C ALA A 26 2.80 9.68 -3.02
N VAL A 27 1.84 9.66 -3.95
CA VAL A 27 0.76 8.66 -3.96
C VAL A 27 0.75 7.93 -5.29
N TYR A 28 0.61 6.58 -5.28
CA TYR A 28 0.41 5.85 -6.51
C TYR A 28 -1.00 5.27 -6.61
N ILE A 29 -1.60 5.45 -7.78
CA ILE A 29 -2.98 5.08 -8.11
C ILE A 29 -3.04 4.18 -9.35
N GLY A 30 -4.20 3.64 -9.64
CA GLY A 30 -4.46 2.93 -10.88
C GLY A 30 -5.74 3.41 -11.53
N GLY A 31 -5.69 3.62 -12.83
CA GLY A 31 -6.84 3.88 -13.65
C GLY A 31 -7.69 2.64 -13.93
N GLU A 32 -8.81 2.83 -14.59
CA GLU A 32 -9.72 1.75 -14.97
C GLU A 32 -9.10 0.76 -15.96
N ALA A 33 -8.06 1.20 -16.70
CA ALA A 33 -7.37 0.40 -17.71
C ALA A 33 -5.88 0.19 -17.36
N PHE A 34 -5.30 -0.90 -17.86
CA PHE A 34 -3.86 -1.23 -17.90
C PHE A 34 -3.10 -1.27 -16.57
N GLY A 35 -3.79 -1.11 -15.44
CA GLY A 35 -3.22 -1.29 -14.10
C GLY A 35 -3.42 -2.70 -13.56
N LEU A 36 -2.46 -3.20 -12.77
CA LEU A 36 -2.68 -4.39 -11.95
C LEU A 36 -3.68 -4.07 -10.85
N ARG A 37 -4.67 -4.94 -10.61
CA ARG A 37 -5.83 -4.80 -9.71
C ARG A 37 -7.10 -4.36 -10.44
N ALA A 38 -7.39 -4.98 -11.58
CA ALA A 38 -8.62 -4.73 -12.37
C ALA A 38 -9.95 -4.86 -11.57
N LYS A 39 -9.92 -5.46 -10.37
CA LYS A 39 -11.07 -5.58 -9.44
C LYS A 39 -11.07 -4.55 -8.31
N ALA A 40 -10.07 -3.67 -8.23
CA ALA A 40 -10.11 -2.54 -7.32
C ALA A 40 -11.14 -1.51 -7.80
N HIS A 41 -11.64 -0.68 -6.91
CA HIS A 41 -12.19 0.60 -7.33
C HIS A 41 -11.02 1.37 -7.95
N ASN A 42 -11.00 1.45 -9.27
CA ASN A 42 -10.00 2.19 -10.01
C ASN A 42 -10.48 3.62 -10.18
N PHE A 43 -9.56 4.55 -10.34
CA PHE A 43 -9.87 5.96 -10.53
C PHE A 43 -10.45 6.20 -11.92
N SER A 44 -11.60 6.89 -12.00
CA SER A 44 -12.03 7.55 -13.22
C SER A 44 -11.08 8.70 -13.59
N LEU A 45 -11.16 9.21 -14.80
CA LEU A 45 -10.35 10.38 -15.20
C LEU A 45 -10.69 11.61 -14.36
N GLU A 46 -11.95 11.77 -13.98
CA GLU A 46 -12.42 12.85 -13.10
C GLU A 46 -11.81 12.71 -11.70
N ASP A 47 -11.87 11.51 -11.11
CA ASP A 47 -11.25 11.25 -9.80
C ASP A 47 -9.74 11.49 -9.83
N MET A 48 -9.07 11.13 -10.93
CA MET A 48 -7.64 11.42 -11.11
C MET A 48 -7.37 12.92 -11.14
N LYS A 49 -8.13 13.68 -11.93
CA LYS A 49 -7.99 15.15 -12.01
C LYS A 49 -8.16 15.80 -10.65
N GLU A 50 -9.22 15.42 -9.92
CA GLU A 50 -9.48 15.94 -8.58
C GLU A 50 -8.37 15.52 -7.59
N GLY A 51 -7.99 14.24 -7.62
CA GLY A 51 -6.97 13.68 -6.75
C GLY A 51 -5.59 14.30 -6.95
N ILE A 52 -5.17 14.51 -8.21
CA ILE A 52 -3.90 15.17 -8.55
C ILE A 52 -3.92 16.63 -8.12
N ALA A 53 -5.00 17.36 -8.41
CA ALA A 53 -5.14 18.76 -7.99
C ALA A 53 -5.09 18.87 -6.44
N PHE A 54 -5.73 17.96 -5.72
CA PHE A 54 -5.68 17.92 -4.26
C PHE A 54 -4.26 17.62 -3.75
N ALA A 55 -3.59 16.63 -4.32
CA ALA A 55 -2.23 16.24 -3.94
C ALA A 55 -1.23 17.40 -4.19
N HIS A 56 -1.27 18.00 -5.38
CA HIS A 56 -0.41 19.14 -5.72
C HIS A 56 -0.63 20.37 -4.82
N ALA A 57 -1.87 20.61 -4.37
CA ALA A 57 -2.16 21.68 -3.40
C ALA A 57 -1.51 21.45 -2.02
N HIS A 58 -0.99 20.22 -1.77
CA HIS A 58 -0.29 19.82 -0.55
C HIS A 58 1.18 19.42 -0.82
N ASP A 59 1.75 19.80 -1.96
CA ASP A 59 3.13 19.46 -2.38
C ASP A 59 3.40 17.94 -2.48
N VAL A 60 2.38 17.14 -2.82
CA VAL A 60 2.46 15.69 -2.99
C VAL A 60 2.31 15.31 -4.46
N THR A 61 3.19 14.45 -4.97
CA THR A 61 3.16 13.95 -6.34
C THR A 61 2.24 12.74 -6.51
N VAL A 62 1.74 12.50 -7.74
CA VAL A 62 0.85 11.38 -8.04
C VAL A 62 1.37 10.56 -9.23
N TYR A 63 1.55 9.25 -9.00
CA TYR A 63 2.04 8.31 -10.01
C TYR A 63 0.93 7.36 -10.44
N VAL A 64 0.76 7.20 -11.76
CA VAL A 64 -0.27 6.31 -12.33
C VAL A 64 0.36 4.99 -12.77
N THR A 65 -0.25 3.87 -12.37
CA THR A 65 0.22 2.53 -12.78
C THR A 65 -0.37 2.13 -14.12
N ALA A 66 0.51 1.77 -15.07
CA ALA A 66 0.21 1.12 -16.34
C ALA A 66 1.12 -0.11 -16.50
N ASN A 67 1.06 -1.02 -15.52
CA ASN A 67 2.09 -2.03 -15.29
C ASN A 67 1.61 -3.47 -15.49
N ILE A 68 0.63 -3.70 -16.35
CA ILE A 68 0.30 -5.04 -16.85
C ILE A 68 1.42 -5.58 -17.75
N LEU A 69 1.46 -6.88 -17.96
CA LEU A 69 2.19 -7.49 -19.07
C LEU A 69 1.27 -7.44 -20.30
N ALA A 70 1.50 -6.48 -21.18
CA ALA A 70 0.62 -6.22 -22.31
C ALA A 70 0.72 -7.30 -23.38
N HIS A 71 -0.42 -7.69 -23.95
CA HIS A 71 -0.50 -8.51 -25.14
C HIS A 71 -0.73 -7.62 -26.37
N ASN A 72 -0.52 -8.14 -27.59
CA ASN A 72 -0.68 -7.37 -28.83
C ASN A 72 -2.03 -6.67 -28.94
N GLN A 73 -3.10 -7.28 -28.43
CA GLN A 73 -4.46 -6.71 -28.43
C GLN A 73 -4.62 -5.50 -27.49
N ASP A 74 -3.73 -5.36 -26.51
CA ASP A 74 -3.81 -4.28 -25.51
C ASP A 74 -3.15 -2.99 -26.01
N LEU A 75 -2.13 -3.10 -26.89
CA LEU A 75 -1.30 -1.96 -27.30
C LEU A 75 -2.08 -0.78 -27.91
N PRO A 76 -3.08 -1.00 -28.80
CA PRO A 76 -3.88 0.14 -29.31
C PRO A 76 -4.65 0.88 -28.20
N GLY A 77 -5.15 0.14 -27.21
CA GLY A 77 -5.85 0.72 -26.06
C GLY A 77 -4.90 1.47 -25.11
N VAL A 78 -3.66 0.99 -24.96
CA VAL A 78 -2.63 1.67 -24.15
C VAL A 78 -2.32 3.07 -24.71
N GLU A 79 -2.18 3.18 -26.03
CA GLU A 79 -1.91 4.49 -26.65
C GLU A 79 -3.05 5.47 -26.43
N ALA A 80 -4.31 5.02 -26.65
CA ALA A 80 -5.49 5.85 -26.41
C ALA A 80 -5.58 6.30 -24.94
N TYR A 81 -5.33 5.40 -24.01
CA TYR A 81 -5.34 5.71 -22.59
C TYR A 81 -4.24 6.73 -22.20
N PHE A 82 -3.06 6.66 -22.81
CA PHE A 82 -2.00 7.64 -22.53
C PHE A 82 -2.31 9.02 -23.10
N GLU A 83 -3.04 9.11 -24.22
CA GLU A 83 -3.56 10.39 -24.70
C GLU A 83 -4.58 11.02 -23.73
N GLU A 84 -5.43 10.20 -23.09
CA GLU A 84 -6.33 10.67 -22.02
C GLU A 84 -5.55 11.11 -20.78
N LEU A 85 -4.51 10.37 -20.35
CA LEU A 85 -3.67 10.74 -19.22
C LEU A 85 -2.88 12.04 -19.44
N LYS A 86 -2.62 12.42 -20.66
CA LYS A 86 -1.98 13.70 -21.00
C LYS A 86 -2.78 14.91 -20.49
N GLU A 87 -4.11 14.80 -20.52
CA GLU A 87 -4.98 15.85 -19.99
C GLU A 87 -5.11 15.83 -18.46
N VAL A 88 -4.83 14.67 -17.86
CA VAL A 88 -4.87 14.47 -16.40
C VAL A 88 -3.58 14.97 -15.74
N GLY A 89 -2.44 14.81 -16.42
CA GLY A 89 -1.14 15.31 -16.00
C GLY A 89 -0.54 14.61 -14.78
N PRO A 90 -0.42 13.27 -14.75
CA PRO A 90 0.29 12.58 -13.68
C PRO A 90 1.78 12.94 -13.69
N ASP A 91 2.41 12.99 -12.50
CA ASP A 91 3.84 13.30 -12.37
C ASP A 91 4.72 12.17 -12.94
N ALA A 92 4.29 10.91 -12.80
CA ALA A 92 4.98 9.78 -13.41
C ALA A 92 4.05 8.63 -13.78
N LEU A 93 4.53 7.77 -14.70
CA LEU A 93 3.91 6.49 -15.01
C LEU A 93 4.76 5.34 -14.46
N ILE A 94 4.12 4.34 -13.83
CA ILE A 94 4.77 3.11 -13.36
C ILE A 94 4.48 2.00 -14.37
N ILE A 95 5.49 1.58 -15.14
CA ILE A 95 5.38 0.69 -16.30
C ILE A 95 6.27 -0.54 -16.12
N SER A 96 5.88 -1.69 -16.66
CA SER A 96 6.69 -2.93 -16.62
C SER A 96 7.05 -3.49 -18.00
N ASP A 97 6.23 -3.21 -19.00
CA ASP A 97 6.37 -3.75 -20.35
C ASP A 97 7.17 -2.80 -21.24
N PRO A 98 8.24 -3.25 -21.94
CA PRO A 98 9.04 -2.39 -22.81
C PRO A 98 8.26 -1.78 -24.00
N GLY A 99 7.26 -2.50 -24.54
CA GLY A 99 6.41 -1.97 -25.60
C GLY A 99 5.52 -0.82 -25.10
N VAL A 100 4.94 -0.98 -23.90
CA VAL A 100 4.18 0.08 -23.22
C VAL A 100 5.08 1.28 -22.89
N PHE A 101 6.34 1.02 -22.50
CA PHE A 101 7.33 2.04 -22.23
C PHE A 101 7.64 2.92 -23.46
N GLU A 102 7.83 2.31 -24.62
CA GLU A 102 8.06 3.04 -25.87
C GLU A 102 6.84 3.90 -26.30
N ILE A 103 5.62 3.38 -26.08
CA ILE A 103 4.41 4.15 -26.33
C ILE A 103 4.35 5.36 -25.37
N ALA A 104 4.64 5.18 -24.08
CA ALA A 104 4.65 6.24 -23.09
C ALA A 104 5.64 7.37 -23.45
N LYS A 105 6.87 7.02 -23.85
CA LYS A 105 7.89 8.00 -24.29
C LYS A 105 7.41 8.85 -25.47
N ARG A 106 6.66 8.25 -26.38
CA ARG A 106 6.16 8.94 -27.56
C ARG A 106 4.96 9.83 -27.26
N VAL A 107 4.03 9.33 -26.43
CA VAL A 107 2.75 10.03 -26.15
C VAL A 107 2.90 11.06 -25.02
N LEU A 108 3.70 10.74 -23.99
CA LEU A 108 3.89 11.52 -22.77
C LEU A 108 5.39 11.84 -22.54
N PRO A 109 6.04 12.57 -23.46
CA PRO A 109 7.49 12.78 -23.45
C PRO A 109 8.00 13.54 -22.20
N ASP A 110 7.14 14.34 -21.57
CA ASP A 110 7.47 15.17 -20.40
C ASP A 110 7.12 14.50 -19.06
N THR A 111 6.46 13.32 -19.07
CA THR A 111 6.07 12.57 -17.87
C THR A 111 7.20 11.61 -17.46
N GLU A 112 7.56 11.59 -16.19
CA GLU A 112 8.58 10.67 -15.70
C GLU A 112 8.14 9.20 -15.84
N LEU A 113 9.10 8.32 -16.18
CA LEU A 113 8.86 6.90 -16.33
C LEU A 113 9.58 6.11 -15.23
N HIS A 114 8.80 5.41 -14.42
CA HIS A 114 9.27 4.54 -13.35
C HIS A 114 9.06 3.08 -13.74
N ILE A 115 10.09 2.25 -13.59
CA ILE A 115 10.01 0.83 -13.93
C ILE A 115 9.46 0.03 -12.77
N SER A 116 8.32 -0.61 -12.99
CA SER A 116 7.63 -1.43 -11.98
C SER A 116 8.46 -2.63 -11.52
N THR A 117 8.22 -3.07 -10.29
CA THR A 117 8.73 -4.35 -9.76
C THR A 117 8.29 -5.56 -10.62
N GLN A 118 7.24 -5.43 -11.43
CA GLN A 118 6.78 -6.46 -12.38
C GLN A 118 7.80 -6.75 -13.49
N ALA A 119 8.74 -5.84 -13.75
CA ALA A 119 9.86 -6.07 -14.67
C ALA A 119 10.98 -6.92 -14.04
N ASN A 120 10.90 -7.25 -12.74
CA ASN A 120 11.83 -8.11 -12.01
C ASN A 120 13.29 -7.63 -12.07
N ASN A 121 13.51 -6.39 -11.69
CA ASN A 121 14.82 -5.76 -11.71
C ASN A 121 15.67 -6.21 -10.50
N THR A 122 16.68 -7.04 -10.74
CA THR A 122 17.46 -7.72 -9.70
C THR A 122 18.96 -7.41 -9.72
N ASN A 123 19.45 -6.59 -10.66
CA ASN A 123 20.87 -6.28 -10.75
C ASN A 123 21.12 -4.92 -11.40
N TYR A 124 22.29 -4.32 -11.12
CA TYR A 124 22.66 -3.00 -11.62
C TYR A 124 22.69 -2.90 -13.15
N GLY A 125 22.97 -3.99 -13.87
CA GLY A 125 22.94 -4.01 -15.33
C GLY A 125 21.55 -3.70 -15.90
N THR A 126 20.49 -4.20 -15.24
CA THR A 126 19.10 -3.89 -15.59
C THR A 126 18.78 -2.42 -15.32
N TYR A 127 19.24 -1.88 -14.19
CA TYR A 127 19.05 -0.45 -13.87
C TYR A 127 19.75 0.46 -14.89
N LEU A 128 20.99 0.14 -15.26
CA LEU A 128 21.73 0.87 -16.30
C LEU A 128 21.07 0.75 -17.68
N PHE A 129 20.45 -0.37 -17.99
CA PHE A 129 19.66 -0.51 -19.21
C PHE A 129 18.47 0.48 -19.20
N TRP A 130 17.67 0.47 -18.17
CA TRP A 130 16.52 1.35 -18.05
C TRP A 130 16.90 2.84 -17.99
N ASN A 131 17.99 3.19 -17.33
CA ASN A 131 18.53 4.54 -17.34
C ASN A 131 18.86 5.01 -18.75
N ARG A 132 19.56 4.20 -19.54
CA ARG A 132 19.84 4.51 -20.97
C ARG A 132 18.58 4.64 -21.82
N MET A 133 17.51 3.90 -21.45
CA MET A 133 16.22 4.02 -22.11
C MET A 133 15.47 5.30 -21.71
N GLY A 134 15.90 6.00 -20.66
CA GLY A 134 15.31 7.24 -20.17
C GLY A 134 14.37 7.07 -18.97
N ALA A 135 14.38 5.91 -18.31
CA ALA A 135 13.65 5.76 -17.05
C ALA A 135 14.34 6.55 -15.94
N LYS A 136 13.55 7.24 -15.10
CA LYS A 136 14.02 8.03 -13.97
C LYS A 136 14.23 7.16 -12.73
N ARG A 137 13.37 6.15 -12.50
CA ARG A 137 13.30 5.34 -11.30
C ARG A 137 13.07 3.87 -11.63
N VAL A 138 13.66 2.99 -10.82
CA VAL A 138 13.40 1.55 -10.88
C VAL A 138 12.93 1.04 -9.54
N VAL A 139 11.78 0.35 -9.55
CA VAL A 139 11.28 -0.39 -8.38
C VAL A 139 12.01 -1.72 -8.32
N SER A 140 12.78 -1.93 -7.25
CA SER A 140 13.53 -3.16 -7.02
C SER A 140 12.61 -4.38 -6.91
N ALA A 141 13.11 -5.55 -7.30
CA ALA A 141 12.46 -6.80 -6.95
C ALA A 141 12.45 -6.97 -5.41
N ARG A 142 11.38 -7.56 -4.89
CA ARG A 142 11.19 -7.75 -3.42
C ARG A 142 12.13 -8.81 -2.83
N GLU A 143 12.78 -9.56 -3.69
CA GLU A 143 13.69 -10.66 -3.38
C GLU A 143 15.14 -10.20 -3.18
N LEU A 144 15.41 -8.89 -3.32
CA LEU A 144 16.73 -8.30 -3.08
C LEU A 144 17.00 -8.06 -1.60
N SER A 145 18.22 -8.39 -1.18
CA SER A 145 18.77 -8.00 0.12
C SER A 145 19.28 -6.56 0.13
N LEU A 146 19.43 -5.97 1.32
CA LEU A 146 20.06 -4.64 1.48
C LEU A 146 21.47 -4.59 0.88
N ALA A 147 22.24 -5.69 0.98
CA ALA A 147 23.57 -5.76 0.41
C ALA A 147 23.55 -5.64 -1.12
N GLU A 148 22.62 -6.33 -1.79
CA GLU A 148 22.44 -6.24 -3.24
C GLU A 148 21.94 -4.85 -3.66
N ILE A 149 21.04 -4.23 -2.89
CA ILE A 149 20.57 -2.85 -3.15
C ILE A 149 21.73 -1.84 -3.02
N LYS A 150 22.59 -1.97 -2.00
CA LYS A 150 23.80 -1.16 -1.85
C LYS A 150 24.78 -1.35 -3.01
N GLU A 151 24.93 -2.57 -3.49
CA GLU A 151 25.74 -2.86 -4.68
C GLU A 151 25.16 -2.22 -5.93
N ILE A 152 23.84 -2.30 -6.14
CA ILE A 152 23.15 -1.63 -7.25
C ILE A 152 23.41 -0.12 -7.17
N ARG A 153 23.19 0.51 -6.00
CA ARG A 153 23.41 1.94 -5.80
C ARG A 153 24.83 2.36 -6.17
N ALA A 154 25.84 1.55 -5.81
CA ALA A 154 27.24 1.85 -6.09
C ALA A 154 27.60 1.82 -7.59
N HIS A 155 26.77 1.21 -8.44
CA HIS A 155 27.05 1.03 -9.88
C HIS A 155 26.16 1.87 -10.79
N ILE A 156 25.13 2.54 -10.27
CA ILE A 156 24.20 3.35 -11.08
C ILE A 156 24.47 4.85 -10.91
N PRO A 157 24.11 5.70 -11.88
CA PRO A 157 24.23 7.14 -11.79
C PRO A 157 23.43 7.72 -10.62
N ASP A 158 23.89 8.88 -10.12
CA ASP A 158 23.25 9.56 -8.99
C ASP A 158 21.84 10.07 -9.28
N ASP A 159 21.50 10.33 -10.53
CA ASP A 159 20.20 10.78 -10.99
C ASP A 159 19.21 9.62 -11.25
N MET A 160 19.66 8.37 -11.21
CA MET A 160 18.83 7.18 -11.25
C MET A 160 18.33 6.82 -9.86
N GLU A 161 17.02 6.75 -9.67
CA GLU A 161 16.40 6.50 -8.37
C GLU A 161 16.10 5.03 -8.15
N ILE A 162 16.26 4.58 -6.88
CA ILE A 162 15.86 3.26 -6.40
C ILE A 162 14.60 3.40 -5.55
N GLU A 163 13.55 2.68 -5.91
CA GLU A 163 12.34 2.52 -5.11
C GLU A 163 12.25 1.09 -4.57
N SER A 164 11.85 0.89 -3.31
CA SER A 164 11.72 -0.44 -2.74
C SER A 164 10.49 -0.56 -1.85
N PHE A 165 9.84 -1.74 -1.87
CA PHE A 165 8.71 -2.03 -0.99
C PHE A 165 9.18 -2.30 0.43
N ILE A 166 8.80 -1.46 1.38
CA ILE A 166 9.21 -1.54 2.78
C ILE A 166 8.11 -2.02 3.72
N HIS A 167 6.85 -2.06 3.25
CA HIS A 167 5.72 -2.49 4.07
C HIS A 167 4.61 -3.12 3.23
N GLY A 168 3.93 -4.12 3.81
CA GLY A 168 2.73 -4.74 3.27
C GLY A 168 2.95 -6.13 2.68
N ALA A 169 2.00 -6.58 1.87
CA ALA A 169 1.91 -7.97 1.43
C ALA A 169 3.08 -8.42 0.55
N MET A 170 3.63 -9.60 0.86
CA MET A 170 4.57 -10.32 0.01
C MET A 170 3.86 -11.25 -0.97
N CYS A 171 4.51 -11.51 -2.11
CA CYS A 171 4.12 -12.51 -3.09
C CYS A 171 4.94 -13.80 -2.91
N ILE A 172 4.36 -14.96 -3.22
CA ILE A 172 5.04 -16.26 -3.17
C ILE A 172 6.09 -16.42 -4.30
N SER A 173 5.98 -15.63 -5.35
CA SER A 173 6.89 -15.67 -6.50
C SER A 173 7.29 -14.26 -6.90
N TYR A 174 8.29 -14.16 -7.77
CA TYR A 174 8.60 -12.90 -8.44
C TYR A 174 7.34 -12.24 -8.99
N SER A 175 7.24 -10.94 -8.83
CA SER A 175 6.06 -10.16 -9.26
C SER A 175 5.77 -10.39 -10.74
N GLY A 176 4.49 -10.66 -11.06
CA GLY A 176 4.05 -10.91 -12.44
C GLY A 176 4.45 -12.27 -13.04
N ARG A 177 5.07 -13.18 -12.30
CA ARG A 177 5.55 -14.48 -12.83
C ARG A 177 4.74 -15.69 -12.36
N CYS A 178 3.75 -15.50 -11.50
CA CYS A 178 2.94 -16.56 -10.94
C CYS A 178 1.77 -16.94 -11.86
N LEU A 179 1.64 -18.21 -12.19
CA LEU A 179 0.54 -18.76 -12.99
C LEU A 179 -0.55 -19.44 -12.13
N LEU A 180 -0.41 -19.54 -10.81
CA LEU A 180 -1.36 -20.25 -9.95
C LEU A 180 -2.80 -19.73 -10.09
N SER A 181 -2.97 -18.41 -10.17
CA SER A 181 -4.31 -17.82 -10.32
C SER A 181 -4.96 -18.21 -11.65
N ASN A 182 -4.20 -18.14 -12.73
CA ASN A 182 -4.68 -18.57 -14.05
C ASN A 182 -5.01 -20.07 -14.04
N PHE A 183 -4.11 -20.91 -13.51
CA PHE A 183 -4.30 -22.35 -13.47
C PHE A 183 -5.56 -22.75 -12.68
N PHE A 184 -5.77 -22.22 -11.47
CA PHE A 184 -6.90 -22.60 -10.62
C PHE A 184 -8.24 -21.93 -10.97
N THR A 185 -8.22 -20.73 -11.55
CA THR A 185 -9.44 -19.91 -11.68
C THR A 185 -9.65 -19.30 -13.06
N GLY A 186 -8.77 -19.56 -14.02
CA GLY A 186 -8.79 -18.93 -15.34
C GLY A 186 -8.53 -17.41 -15.31
N ARG A 187 -8.10 -16.86 -14.15
CA ARG A 187 -7.84 -15.43 -13.98
C ARG A 187 -6.37 -15.15 -13.96
N ASP A 188 -5.94 -14.31 -14.89
CA ASP A 188 -4.53 -14.00 -15.05
C ASP A 188 -4.06 -12.94 -14.05
N ALA A 189 -3.11 -13.33 -13.19
CA ALA A 189 -2.48 -12.42 -12.24
C ALA A 189 -1.68 -11.30 -12.92
N ASN A 190 -1.15 -11.57 -14.11
CA ASN A 190 -0.35 -10.63 -14.90
C ASN A 190 -1.21 -9.57 -15.59
N GLN A 191 -2.51 -9.83 -15.69
CA GLN A 191 -3.55 -8.90 -16.18
C GLN A 191 -4.35 -8.28 -15.02
N GLY A 192 -3.82 -8.29 -13.80
CA GLY A 192 -4.46 -7.67 -12.63
C GLY A 192 -5.55 -8.48 -11.93
N ALA A 193 -5.82 -9.72 -12.37
CA ALA A 193 -6.93 -10.53 -11.87
C ALA A 193 -6.53 -11.62 -10.86
N CYS A 194 -5.44 -11.43 -10.09
CA CYS A 194 -4.95 -12.40 -9.13
C CYS A 194 -6.02 -12.73 -8.05
N THR A 195 -6.33 -14.01 -7.88
CA THR A 195 -7.27 -14.53 -6.88
C THR A 195 -6.59 -15.00 -5.59
N HIS A 196 -5.28 -14.78 -5.47
CA HIS A 196 -4.46 -15.16 -4.31
C HIS A 196 -4.51 -16.66 -3.95
N PRO A 197 -4.41 -17.61 -4.90
CA PRO A 197 -4.51 -19.02 -4.57
C PRO A 197 -3.36 -19.52 -3.68
N CYS A 198 -2.20 -18.86 -3.71
CA CYS A 198 -1.10 -19.17 -2.79
C CYS A 198 -1.45 -19.01 -1.30
N ARG A 199 -2.61 -18.42 -0.99
CA ARG A 199 -3.11 -18.20 0.39
C ARG A 199 -4.26 -19.14 0.76
N TRP A 200 -4.66 -20.05 -0.14
CA TRP A 200 -5.68 -21.04 0.15
C TRP A 200 -5.06 -22.19 0.94
N LYS A 201 -5.90 -22.92 1.65
CA LYS A 201 -5.48 -24.15 2.33
C LYS A 201 -5.40 -25.28 1.31
N TYR A 202 -4.28 -25.98 1.30
CA TYR A 202 -4.05 -27.14 0.45
C TYR A 202 -3.67 -28.34 1.27
N SER A 203 -4.00 -29.53 0.74
CA SER A 203 -3.47 -30.81 1.18
C SER A 203 -3.00 -31.58 -0.05
N ILE A 204 -1.91 -32.30 0.08
CA ILE A 204 -1.47 -33.24 -0.95
C ILE A 204 -2.16 -34.56 -0.69
N VAL A 205 -2.70 -35.15 -1.74
CA VAL A 205 -3.24 -36.52 -1.75
C VAL A 205 -2.40 -37.33 -2.72
N GLU A 206 -1.84 -38.43 -2.24
CA GLU A 206 -1.16 -39.41 -3.10
C GLU A 206 -2.20 -40.31 -3.74
N GLU A 207 -2.09 -40.55 -5.07
CA GLU A 207 -3.07 -41.32 -5.84
C GLU A 207 -3.24 -42.74 -5.32
N THR A 208 -2.15 -43.35 -4.78
CA THR A 208 -2.18 -44.70 -4.22
C THR A 208 -2.71 -44.78 -2.76
N ARG A 209 -2.96 -43.62 -2.13
CA ARG A 209 -3.50 -43.47 -0.78
C ARG A 209 -4.71 -42.55 -0.75
N PRO A 210 -5.81 -42.90 -1.41
CA PRO A 210 -6.98 -42.06 -1.46
C PRO A 210 -7.58 -41.87 -0.05
N GLY A 211 -7.83 -40.61 0.34
CA GLY A 211 -8.41 -40.30 1.66
C GLY A 211 -7.38 -39.93 2.74
N GLU A 212 -6.08 -40.11 2.49
CA GLU A 212 -5.02 -39.60 3.35
C GLU A 212 -4.61 -38.18 2.90
N TYR A 213 -5.03 -37.17 3.65
CA TYR A 213 -4.70 -35.79 3.39
C TYR A 213 -3.41 -35.42 4.11
N MET A 214 -2.33 -35.23 3.33
CA MET A 214 -1.05 -34.77 3.87
C MET A 214 -1.00 -33.24 3.84
N PRO A 215 -0.90 -32.56 5.00
CA PRO A 215 -0.74 -31.12 5.02
C PRO A 215 0.59 -30.75 4.36
N VAL A 216 0.59 -29.61 3.67
CA VAL A 216 1.76 -29.12 2.94
C VAL A 216 2.55 -28.22 3.88
N TYR A 217 3.81 -28.58 4.18
CA TYR A 217 4.75 -27.81 5.02
C TYR A 217 6.03 -27.56 4.26
N GLU A 218 6.77 -26.51 4.62
CA GLU A 218 8.12 -26.26 4.11
C GLU A 218 9.16 -27.00 4.95
N ASN A 219 10.12 -27.62 4.27
CA ASN A 219 11.33 -28.13 4.89
C ASN A 219 12.52 -27.89 3.94
N GLU A 220 13.74 -28.27 4.35
CA GLU A 220 14.99 -28.04 3.61
C GLU A 220 15.03 -28.57 2.17
N ARG A 221 13.99 -29.27 1.71
CA ARG A 221 13.93 -30.00 0.43
C ARG A 221 12.87 -29.52 -0.56
N GLY A 222 12.00 -28.55 -0.21
CA GLY A 222 10.97 -28.14 -1.18
C GLY A 222 10.17 -26.91 -0.81
N THR A 223 9.65 -26.24 -1.85
CA THR A 223 8.80 -25.05 -1.74
C THR A 223 7.34 -25.46 -1.64
N TYR A 224 6.64 -24.89 -0.69
CA TYR A 224 5.25 -25.12 -0.41
C TYR A 224 4.45 -23.84 -0.63
N ILE A 225 3.14 -23.97 -0.92
CA ILE A 225 2.27 -22.81 -1.18
C ILE A 225 1.71 -22.34 0.15
N PHE A 226 2.20 -21.20 0.67
CA PHE A 226 1.84 -20.72 2.01
C PHE A 226 1.48 -19.25 2.05
N ASN A 227 0.84 -18.87 3.17
CA ASN A 227 0.42 -17.52 3.47
C ASN A 227 1.61 -16.71 4.04
N SER A 228 2.29 -15.96 3.18
CA SER A 228 3.41 -15.13 3.58
C SER A 228 3.00 -14.06 4.60
N LYS A 229 3.85 -13.82 5.59
CA LYS A 229 3.79 -12.64 6.47
C LYS A 229 3.90 -11.36 5.66
N ASP A 230 3.43 -10.25 6.22
CA ASP A 230 3.59 -8.94 5.59
C ASP A 230 4.99 -8.37 5.91
N VAL A 231 5.63 -7.71 4.93
CA VAL A 231 6.88 -6.99 5.19
C VAL A 231 6.61 -5.80 6.09
N CYS A 232 7.48 -5.57 7.07
CA CYS A 232 7.50 -4.36 7.88
C CYS A 232 8.93 -4.00 8.24
N MET A 233 9.40 -2.87 7.72
CA MET A 233 10.76 -2.37 7.94
C MET A 233 10.80 -1.16 8.87
N ILE A 234 9.79 -0.98 9.71
CA ILE A 234 9.67 0.19 10.59
C ILE A 234 10.84 0.29 11.59
N GLU A 235 11.40 -0.84 11.99
CA GLU A 235 12.56 -0.92 12.90
C GLU A 235 13.91 -0.74 12.16
N HIS A 236 13.89 -0.59 10.82
CA HIS A 236 15.06 -0.61 9.95
C HIS A 236 15.11 0.57 8.97
N VAL A 237 14.44 1.67 9.30
CA VAL A 237 14.46 2.90 8.49
C VAL A 237 15.88 3.42 8.24
N PRO A 238 16.79 3.41 9.23
CA PRO A 238 18.19 3.81 9.02
C PRO A 238 18.90 2.97 7.96
N GLU A 239 18.79 1.64 8.03
CA GLU A 239 19.46 0.72 7.12
C GLU A 239 18.94 0.86 5.67
N LEU A 240 17.66 1.19 5.50
CA LEU A 240 17.07 1.46 4.19
C LEU A 240 17.61 2.75 3.59
N ILE A 241 17.72 3.82 4.39
CA ILE A 241 18.30 5.11 3.96
C ILE A 241 19.77 4.93 3.60
N ASP A 242 20.53 4.21 4.45
CA ASP A 242 21.96 3.93 4.24
C ASP A 242 22.21 3.02 3.02
N ALA A 243 21.22 2.21 2.63
CA ALA A 243 21.28 1.42 1.40
C ALA A 243 21.10 2.28 0.13
N GLY A 244 20.77 3.55 0.28
CA GLY A 244 20.59 4.48 -0.84
C GLY A 244 19.27 4.29 -1.59
N ILE A 245 18.21 3.85 -0.90
CA ILE A 245 16.85 3.78 -1.42
C ILE A 245 16.27 5.21 -1.39
N ASP A 246 15.84 5.70 -2.55
CA ASP A 246 15.32 7.07 -2.69
C ASP A 246 13.82 7.14 -2.36
N SER A 247 13.05 6.06 -2.64
CA SER A 247 11.61 6.01 -2.40
C SER A 247 11.18 4.75 -1.64
N PHE A 248 10.50 4.95 -0.53
CA PHE A 248 9.95 3.94 0.38
C PHE A 248 8.50 3.65 0.00
N LYS A 249 8.27 2.54 -0.69
CA LYS A 249 6.96 2.15 -1.18
C LYS A 249 6.20 1.28 -0.21
N ILE A 250 4.94 1.65 0.03
CA ILE A 250 3.99 0.85 0.81
C ILE A 250 3.10 0.05 -0.14
N GLU A 251 2.92 -1.25 0.10
CA GLU A 251 1.94 -2.08 -0.62
C GLU A 251 0.58 -2.02 0.07
N GLY A 252 -0.51 -1.85 -0.71
CA GLY A 252 -1.83 -1.85 -0.11
C GLY A 252 -2.93 -1.11 -0.87
N ARG A 253 -2.92 -1.08 -2.19
CA ARG A 253 -3.95 -0.39 -3.00
C ARG A 253 -5.40 -0.82 -2.70
N MET A 254 -5.60 -2.05 -2.18
CA MET A 254 -6.92 -2.59 -1.79
C MET A 254 -7.24 -2.37 -0.30
N LYS A 255 -6.41 -1.63 0.41
CA LYS A 255 -6.55 -1.41 1.84
C LYS A 255 -7.45 -0.20 2.14
N THR A 256 -7.98 -0.17 3.37
CA THR A 256 -8.86 0.90 3.86
C THR A 256 -8.09 2.20 4.17
N ALA A 257 -8.81 3.31 4.31
CA ALA A 257 -8.25 4.58 4.76
C ALA A 257 -7.55 4.46 6.13
N LEU A 258 -8.08 3.66 7.07
CA LEU A 258 -7.41 3.39 8.35
C LEU A 258 -6.02 2.79 8.16
N TYR A 259 -5.87 1.78 7.28
CA TYR A 259 -4.56 1.18 7.02
C TYR A 259 -3.59 2.20 6.41
N VAL A 260 -4.04 2.91 5.38
CA VAL A 260 -3.22 3.91 4.68
C VAL A 260 -2.77 5.02 5.63
N ALA A 261 -3.67 5.58 6.42
CA ALA A 261 -3.36 6.61 7.40
C ALA A 261 -2.38 6.13 8.48
N THR A 262 -2.65 4.93 9.05
CA THR A 262 -1.81 4.35 10.10
C THR A 262 -0.38 4.14 9.61
N VAL A 263 -0.23 3.51 8.43
CA VAL A 263 1.09 3.20 7.87
C VAL A 263 1.82 4.47 7.42
N ALA A 264 1.14 5.37 6.69
CA ALA A 264 1.73 6.62 6.22
C ALA A 264 2.24 7.48 7.39
N ARG A 265 1.38 7.74 8.39
CA ARG A 265 1.74 8.56 9.57
C ARG A 265 2.92 7.95 10.35
N THR A 266 2.91 6.64 10.53
CA THR A 266 3.95 5.97 11.32
C THR A 266 5.31 6.03 10.61
N TYR A 267 5.37 5.70 9.31
CA TYR A 267 6.62 5.80 8.55
C TYR A 267 7.07 7.25 8.35
N ARG A 268 6.15 8.19 8.10
CA ARG A 268 6.50 9.60 8.00
C ARG A 268 7.19 10.09 9.26
N LYS A 269 6.58 9.81 10.42
CA LYS A 269 7.18 10.18 11.70
C LYS A 269 8.54 9.49 11.92
N ALA A 270 8.67 8.21 11.60
CA ALA A 270 9.93 7.48 11.76
C ALA A 270 11.05 8.05 10.88
N ILE A 271 10.75 8.38 9.62
CA ILE A 271 11.70 9.02 8.71
C ILE A 271 12.09 10.40 9.22
N ASP A 272 11.13 11.24 9.61
CA ASP A 272 11.38 12.61 10.07
C ASP A 272 12.18 12.62 11.38
N ASP A 273 11.84 11.75 12.33
CA ASP A 273 12.57 11.61 13.60
C ASP A 273 14.02 11.19 13.34
N TYR A 274 14.25 10.19 12.47
CA TYR A 274 15.60 9.76 12.12
C TYR A 274 16.41 10.85 11.41
N MET A 275 15.80 11.54 10.44
CA MET A 275 16.45 12.62 9.71
C MET A 275 16.78 13.82 10.60
N LYS A 276 15.98 14.06 11.63
CA LYS A 276 16.21 15.13 12.62
C LYS A 276 17.28 14.74 13.64
N ASP A 277 17.16 13.58 14.24
CA ASP A 277 18.11 13.02 15.20
C ASP A 277 17.89 11.49 15.31
N PRO A 278 18.89 10.66 14.97
CA PRO A 278 18.79 9.20 15.12
C PRO A 278 18.35 8.73 16.51
N LYS A 279 18.72 9.47 17.59
CA LYS A 279 18.28 9.14 18.95
C LYS A 279 16.80 9.35 19.17
N LEU A 280 16.18 10.29 18.45
CA LEU A 280 14.73 10.52 18.52
C LEU A 280 13.98 9.34 17.90
N TYR A 281 14.48 8.80 16.77
CA TYR A 281 13.94 7.59 16.18
C TYR A 281 14.05 6.40 17.15
N GLU A 282 15.19 6.18 17.77
CA GLU A 282 15.37 5.11 18.78
C GLU A 282 14.42 5.28 19.97
N ALA A 283 14.28 6.51 20.48
CA ALA A 283 13.42 6.80 21.64
C ALA A 283 11.92 6.58 21.35
N ASN A 284 11.50 6.74 20.09
CA ASN A 284 10.11 6.57 19.68
C ASN A 284 9.79 5.16 19.14
N MET A 285 10.72 4.21 19.18
CA MET A 285 10.56 2.89 18.56
C MET A 285 9.34 2.13 19.06
N GLU A 286 9.07 2.14 20.36
CA GLU A 286 7.90 1.45 20.94
C GLU A 286 6.58 2.06 20.41
N TRP A 287 6.52 3.39 20.24
CA TRP A 287 5.37 4.04 19.65
C TRP A 287 5.14 3.62 18.19
N TYR A 288 6.22 3.51 17.37
CA TYR A 288 6.09 3.05 15.98
C TYR A 288 5.56 1.62 15.92
N LYS A 289 6.08 0.72 16.76
CA LYS A 289 5.68 -0.70 16.82
C LYS A 289 4.23 -0.86 17.26
N GLU A 290 3.80 -0.09 18.25
CA GLU A 290 2.42 -0.10 18.70
C GLU A 290 1.49 0.46 17.63
N GLU A 291 1.82 1.63 17.07
CA GLU A 291 0.96 2.34 16.13
C GLU A 291 0.78 1.58 14.82
N ILE A 292 1.86 0.98 14.26
CA ILE A 292 1.79 0.22 13.00
C ILE A 292 0.85 -1.00 13.10
N GLY A 293 0.63 -1.52 14.30
CA GLY A 293 -0.28 -2.62 14.59
C GLY A 293 -1.76 -2.22 14.75
N LYS A 294 -2.09 -0.91 14.72
CA LYS A 294 -3.47 -0.42 14.90
C LYS A 294 -4.30 -0.39 13.62
N CYS A 295 -3.97 -1.24 12.67
CA CYS A 295 -4.74 -1.50 11.45
C CYS A 295 -4.82 -3.01 11.19
N THR A 296 -5.47 -3.42 10.10
CA THR A 296 -5.53 -4.84 9.73
C THR A 296 -4.29 -5.25 8.97
N TYR A 297 -3.50 -6.17 9.54
CA TYR A 297 -2.25 -6.67 8.97
C TYR A 297 -2.13 -8.19 9.16
N ARG A 298 -1.12 -8.81 8.54
CA ARG A 298 -0.63 -10.14 8.89
C ARG A 298 0.65 -10.00 9.68
N GLU A 299 0.99 -11.02 10.49
CA GLU A 299 2.26 -11.03 11.21
C GLU A 299 3.40 -10.49 10.34
N PHE A 300 4.36 -9.80 10.96
CA PHE A 300 5.41 -9.08 10.26
C PHE A 300 6.68 -9.90 10.07
N THR A 301 7.40 -9.61 8.99
CA THR A 301 8.72 -10.11 8.63
C THR A 301 9.53 -9.00 7.95
N THR A 302 10.85 -9.13 7.97
CA THR A 302 11.73 -8.26 7.17
C THR A 302 11.89 -8.70 5.72
N GLY A 303 11.15 -9.76 5.28
CA GLY A 303 11.26 -10.29 3.93
C GLY A 303 12.67 -10.75 3.59
N PHE A 304 13.20 -10.33 2.43
CA PHE A 304 14.53 -10.69 1.95
C PHE A 304 15.63 -9.71 2.37
N TYR A 305 15.32 -8.60 3.03
CA TYR A 305 16.27 -7.52 3.29
C TYR A 305 17.52 -7.97 4.05
N PHE A 306 17.41 -8.92 4.98
CA PHE A 306 18.54 -9.45 5.76
C PHE A 306 18.94 -10.87 5.35
N GLY A 307 18.48 -11.34 4.20
CA GLY A 307 18.79 -12.64 3.65
C GLY A 307 17.53 -13.41 3.22
N LYS A 308 17.73 -14.63 2.72
CA LYS A 308 16.61 -15.45 2.27
C LYS A 308 15.71 -15.82 3.45
N PRO A 309 14.41 -15.47 3.42
CA PRO A 309 13.49 -15.80 4.51
C PRO A 309 13.31 -17.31 4.63
N GLY A 310 13.29 -17.81 5.86
CA GLY A 310 13.01 -19.20 6.18
C GLY A 310 11.52 -19.48 6.39
N SER A 311 11.25 -20.62 7.05
CA SER A 311 9.90 -21.05 7.42
C SER A 311 9.18 -20.07 8.36
N ASP A 312 9.93 -19.32 9.15
CA ASP A 312 9.46 -18.27 10.07
C ASP A 312 8.79 -17.07 9.38
N ALA A 313 9.06 -16.88 8.09
CA ALA A 313 8.42 -15.82 7.28
C ALA A 313 7.04 -16.21 6.71
N GLN A 314 6.51 -17.37 7.08
CA GLN A 314 5.21 -17.90 6.65
C GLN A 314 4.25 -18.06 7.82
N ILE A 315 2.95 -18.00 7.55
CA ILE A 315 1.88 -18.23 8.53
C ILE A 315 1.30 -19.62 8.31
N TYR A 316 1.52 -20.52 9.26
CA TYR A 316 1.07 -21.91 9.17
C TYR A 316 -0.27 -22.16 9.86
N ASN A 317 -0.60 -21.38 10.88
CA ASN A 317 -1.69 -21.67 11.80
C ASN A 317 -3.05 -21.05 11.40
N SER A 318 -3.06 -19.97 10.63
CA SER A 318 -4.30 -19.33 10.20
C SER A 318 -4.11 -18.51 8.95
N ASN A 319 -5.20 -18.35 8.17
CA ASN A 319 -5.27 -17.39 7.08
C ASN A 319 -5.78 -16.02 7.58
N THR A 320 -5.94 -15.87 8.88
CA THR A 320 -6.57 -14.69 9.47
C THR A 320 -5.59 -13.53 9.59
N TYR A 321 -6.09 -12.37 9.22
CA TYR A 321 -5.44 -11.11 9.54
C TYR A 321 -5.54 -10.84 11.04
N VAL A 322 -4.52 -10.25 11.60
CA VAL A 322 -4.56 -9.61 12.92
C VAL A 322 -5.36 -8.31 12.79
N LYS A 323 -6.38 -8.17 13.62
CA LYS A 323 -7.27 -7.02 13.63
C LYS A 323 -7.46 -6.57 15.08
N ASN A 324 -6.62 -5.66 15.55
CA ASN A 324 -6.68 -5.13 16.90
C ASN A 324 -7.57 -3.88 17.00
N TYR A 325 -7.85 -3.24 15.86
CA TYR A 325 -8.68 -2.04 15.77
C TYR A 325 -9.69 -2.15 14.63
N THR A 326 -10.88 -1.65 14.86
CA THR A 326 -11.94 -1.51 13.86
C THR A 326 -12.04 -0.08 13.37
N TYR A 327 -12.05 0.09 12.05
CA TYR A 327 -12.27 1.36 11.37
C TYR A 327 -13.74 1.75 11.44
N LEU A 328 -14.07 2.89 12.06
CA LEU A 328 -15.44 3.38 12.23
C LEU A 328 -15.84 4.39 11.15
N GLY A 329 -14.94 5.24 10.72
CA GLY A 329 -15.15 6.25 9.68
C GLY A 329 -14.04 7.30 9.65
N THR A 330 -14.01 8.06 8.56
CA THR A 330 -13.20 9.28 8.45
C THR A 330 -14.11 10.48 8.63
N VAL A 331 -13.66 11.49 9.36
CA VAL A 331 -14.38 12.73 9.56
C VAL A 331 -14.42 13.54 8.27
N GLU A 332 -15.62 13.78 7.76
CA GLU A 332 -15.88 14.58 6.56
C GLU A 332 -16.04 16.06 6.90
N GLU A 333 -16.71 16.35 8.03
CA GLU A 333 -16.97 17.70 8.54
C GLU A 333 -16.88 17.71 10.06
N ALA A 334 -16.45 18.82 10.64
CA ALA A 334 -16.44 19.06 12.07
C ALA A 334 -17.07 20.44 12.39
N ASP A 335 -17.82 20.53 13.46
CA ASP A 335 -18.51 21.78 13.87
C ASP A 335 -17.66 22.70 14.76
N GLY A 336 -16.44 22.28 15.08
CA GLY A 336 -15.53 23.00 16.00
C GLY A 336 -15.96 22.97 17.46
N LYS A 337 -16.96 22.16 17.81
CA LYS A 337 -17.50 22.01 19.19
C LYS A 337 -17.49 20.59 19.70
N GLY A 338 -16.87 19.68 18.93
CA GLY A 338 -16.72 18.26 19.26
C GLY A 338 -17.71 17.34 18.58
N ARG A 339 -18.51 17.84 17.64
CA ARG A 339 -19.34 17.00 16.76
C ARG A 339 -18.71 16.88 15.39
N CYS A 340 -18.83 15.70 14.81
CA CYS A 340 -18.33 15.43 13.46
C CYS A 340 -19.34 14.63 12.62
N ARG A 341 -19.28 14.84 11.30
CA ARG A 341 -20.01 14.08 10.30
C ARG A 341 -19.12 13.00 9.75
N ILE A 342 -19.62 11.77 9.67
CA ILE A 342 -18.91 10.61 9.12
C ILE A 342 -19.81 9.77 8.22
N GLU A 343 -19.23 9.07 7.24
CA GLU A 343 -19.84 7.88 6.65
C GLU A 343 -19.42 6.65 7.46
N GLN A 344 -20.38 5.99 8.10
CA GLN A 344 -20.15 4.84 8.95
C GLN A 344 -19.56 3.65 8.16
N LYS A 345 -18.48 3.07 8.66
CA LYS A 345 -17.81 1.90 8.07
C LYS A 345 -18.03 0.60 8.86
N ASN A 346 -18.15 0.69 10.18
CA ASN A 346 -18.48 -0.43 11.05
C ASN A 346 -19.33 0.04 12.22
N LYS A 347 -20.05 -0.91 12.86
CA LYS A 347 -20.98 -0.63 13.96
C LYS A 347 -20.24 -0.11 15.20
N PHE A 348 -20.83 0.93 15.83
CA PHE A 348 -20.48 1.42 17.16
C PHE A 348 -21.73 2.02 17.83
N SER A 349 -21.67 2.31 19.13
CA SER A 349 -22.82 2.74 19.93
C SER A 349 -22.47 3.92 20.83
N VAL A 350 -23.49 4.62 21.27
CA VAL A 350 -23.40 5.64 22.33
C VAL A 350 -22.85 4.97 23.60
N GLY A 351 -21.95 5.67 24.31
CA GLY A 351 -21.27 5.17 25.50
C GLY A 351 -20.05 4.32 25.25
N GLU A 352 -19.76 3.91 24.00
CA GLU A 352 -18.52 3.20 23.69
C GLU A 352 -17.32 4.15 23.71
N THR A 353 -16.17 3.63 24.17
CA THR A 353 -14.88 4.30 24.07
C THR A 353 -14.28 4.04 22.70
N ILE A 354 -13.88 5.10 22.01
CA ILE A 354 -13.24 5.06 20.70
C ILE A 354 -11.98 5.94 20.70
N GLU A 355 -11.16 5.79 19.67
CA GLU A 355 -9.96 6.62 19.50
C GLU A 355 -10.11 7.51 18.25
N ILE A 356 -9.85 8.80 18.42
CA ILE A 356 -9.66 9.77 17.33
C ILE A 356 -8.17 9.73 16.97
N MET A 357 -7.85 9.28 15.78
CA MET A 357 -6.50 9.27 15.23
C MET A 357 -6.29 10.53 14.40
N LYS A 358 -5.41 11.43 14.85
CA LYS A 358 -5.10 12.68 14.16
C LYS A 358 -3.87 12.56 13.24
N PRO A 359 -3.80 13.34 12.15
CA PRO A 359 -2.65 13.37 11.24
C PRO A 359 -1.33 13.77 11.92
N ASP A 360 -1.39 14.62 12.94
CA ASP A 360 -0.24 15.17 13.67
C ASP A 360 0.45 14.18 14.64
N GLY A 361 -0.03 12.93 14.71
CA GLY A 361 0.53 11.89 15.57
C GLY A 361 -0.20 11.70 16.88
N ARG A 362 -1.13 12.59 17.27
CA ARG A 362 -1.95 12.44 18.48
C ARG A 362 -3.02 11.36 18.28
N ASN A 363 -3.30 10.65 19.35
CA ASN A 363 -4.46 9.78 19.49
C ASN A 363 -5.26 10.25 20.71
N LEU A 364 -6.55 10.48 20.55
CA LEU A 364 -7.44 10.94 21.63
C LEU A 364 -8.46 9.85 21.93
N GLU A 365 -8.42 9.30 23.13
CA GLU A 365 -9.44 8.38 23.61
C GLU A 365 -10.65 9.18 24.09
N VAL A 366 -11.84 8.85 23.57
CA VAL A 366 -13.07 9.59 23.83
C VAL A 366 -14.27 8.65 23.96
N VAL A 367 -15.31 9.08 24.67
CA VAL A 367 -16.58 8.36 24.75
C VAL A 367 -17.59 8.97 23.78
N VAL A 368 -18.26 8.15 22.98
CA VAL A 368 -19.34 8.58 22.08
C VAL A 368 -20.53 9.09 22.95
N LYS A 369 -20.84 10.38 22.86
CA LYS A 369 -21.90 11.01 23.67
C LYS A 369 -23.28 10.87 23.04
N SER A 370 -23.39 11.10 21.75
CA SER A 370 -24.62 10.92 20.97
C SER A 370 -24.32 10.61 19.50
N ILE A 371 -25.31 9.99 18.85
CA ILE A 371 -25.30 9.70 17.42
C ILE A 371 -26.65 10.18 16.86
N CYS A 372 -26.61 10.95 15.76
CA CYS A 372 -27.81 11.38 15.05
C CYS A 372 -27.69 11.02 13.56
N ASP A 373 -28.81 10.74 12.91
CA ASP A 373 -28.88 10.66 11.46
C ASP A 373 -28.82 12.05 10.79
N GLU A 374 -28.89 12.08 9.44
CA GLU A 374 -28.87 13.35 8.67
C GLU A 374 -30.08 14.25 8.96
N ASP A 375 -31.21 13.67 9.38
CA ASP A 375 -32.45 14.40 9.72
C ASP A 375 -32.41 14.91 11.18
N GLY A 376 -31.37 14.57 11.95
CA GLY A 376 -31.19 14.97 13.34
C GLY A 376 -31.90 14.06 14.35
N ASN A 377 -32.39 12.89 13.92
CA ASN A 377 -32.98 11.93 14.85
C ASN A 377 -31.88 11.20 15.63
N GLU A 378 -32.02 11.19 16.97
CA GLU A 378 -31.08 10.43 17.81
C GLU A 378 -31.24 8.94 17.67
N GLN A 379 -30.12 8.24 17.75
CA GLN A 379 -30.06 6.76 17.73
C GLN A 379 -29.01 6.24 18.71
N GLU A 380 -29.26 5.06 19.28
CA GLU A 380 -28.35 4.45 20.27
C GLU A 380 -27.08 3.85 19.63
N SER A 381 -27.12 3.54 18.34
CA SER A 381 -26.00 2.93 17.63
C SER A 381 -26.00 3.29 16.15
N ALA A 382 -24.87 3.07 15.50
CA ALA A 382 -24.65 3.17 14.05
C ALA A 382 -24.69 1.76 13.42
N PRO A 383 -25.87 1.18 13.09
CA PRO A 383 -25.98 -0.22 12.71
C PRO A 383 -25.78 -0.49 11.22
N HIS A 384 -25.96 0.52 10.36
CA HIS A 384 -26.04 0.35 8.91
C HIS A 384 -24.77 0.85 8.21
N PRO A 385 -24.07 -0.02 7.45
CA PRO A 385 -22.91 0.39 6.65
C PRO A 385 -23.26 1.53 5.70
N LYS A 386 -22.34 2.51 5.59
CA LYS A 386 -22.46 3.71 4.75
C LYS A 386 -23.55 4.70 5.19
N GLN A 387 -24.09 4.56 6.40
CA GLN A 387 -24.97 5.56 6.95
C GLN A 387 -24.17 6.85 7.23
N ILE A 388 -24.72 7.98 6.82
CA ILE A 388 -24.16 9.29 7.18
C ILE A 388 -24.67 9.68 8.54
N LEU A 389 -23.77 10.06 9.43
CA LEU A 389 -24.06 10.29 10.83
C LEU A 389 -23.35 11.55 11.34
N TRP A 390 -24.04 12.24 12.25
CA TRP A 390 -23.43 13.23 13.13
C TRP A 390 -23.16 12.58 14.50
N VAL A 391 -21.89 12.61 14.93
CA VAL A 391 -21.43 11.99 16.18
C VAL A 391 -20.88 13.06 17.09
N ASP A 392 -21.37 13.14 18.32
CA ASP A 392 -20.83 14.01 19.37
C ASP A 392 -19.78 13.24 20.18
N LEU A 393 -18.55 13.69 20.10
CA LEU A 393 -17.40 13.16 20.82
C LEU A 393 -16.95 14.07 21.97
N GLY A 394 -17.40 15.35 21.97
CA GLY A 394 -17.04 16.37 22.94
C GLY A 394 -15.54 16.60 23.08
N ALA A 395 -14.79 16.39 22.03
CA ALA A 395 -13.33 16.51 21.98
C ALA A 395 -12.89 17.26 20.72
N ASP A 396 -11.60 17.61 20.67
CA ASP A 396 -10.97 18.22 19.51
C ASP A 396 -10.99 17.24 18.33
N VAL A 397 -11.84 17.51 17.33
CA VAL A 397 -12.02 16.70 16.13
C VAL A 397 -12.03 17.60 14.90
N ASP A 398 -11.28 17.17 13.86
CA ASP A 398 -11.11 17.90 12.62
C ASP A 398 -11.43 17.02 11.40
N LYS A 399 -11.65 17.68 10.26
CA LYS A 399 -11.79 16.99 8.97
C LYS A 399 -10.56 16.13 8.71
N TYR A 400 -10.78 14.93 8.17
CA TYR A 400 -9.81 13.86 7.94
C TYR A 400 -9.33 13.11 9.18
N ASP A 401 -9.71 13.47 10.39
CA ASP A 401 -9.47 12.59 11.55
C ASP A 401 -10.11 11.21 11.30
N ILE A 402 -9.47 10.16 11.77
CA ILE A 402 -10.00 8.80 11.65
C ILE A 402 -10.53 8.33 13.00
N LEU A 403 -11.77 7.86 12.99
CA LEU A 403 -12.36 7.21 14.14
C LEU A 403 -12.11 5.71 14.07
N ARG A 404 -11.53 5.16 15.13
CA ARG A 404 -11.26 3.73 15.27
C ARG A 404 -11.55 3.24 16.67
N LYS A 405 -11.85 1.96 16.82
CA LYS A 405 -12.14 1.34 18.11
C LYS A 405 -11.23 0.14 18.33
N LYS A 406 -10.66 0.03 19.52
CA LYS A 406 -9.91 -1.15 19.95
C LYS A 406 -10.85 -2.34 20.06
N GLU A 407 -10.46 -3.50 19.54
CA GLU A 407 -11.20 -4.75 19.69
C GLU A 407 -10.91 -5.37 21.07
N ASP A 408 -11.94 -5.86 21.74
CA ASP A 408 -11.80 -6.69 22.93
C ASP A 408 -11.40 -8.12 22.45
N ASN A 409 -10.13 -8.49 22.63
CA ASN A 409 -9.60 -9.82 22.31
C ASN A 409 -9.82 -10.81 23.46
#